data_2b55e4a47206587fc1d83627d6734037
#
_entry.id   2b55e4a47206587fc1d83627d6734037
#
_cell.length_a   1.000
_cell.length_b   1.000
_cell.length_c   1.000
_cell.angle_alpha   90.00
_cell.angle_beta   90.00
_cell.angle_gamma   90.00
#
_symmetry.space_group_name_H-M   'P 1'
#
loop_
_entity.id
_entity.type
_entity.pdbx_description
1 polymer ?
#
loop_
_entity_poly.entity_id
_entity_poly.type
_entity_poly.pdbx_seq_one_letter_code
_entity_poly.pdbx_strand_id
1 'polypeptide(L)'
;MVIEYPYDVDLDKIAKSGQCFRLRRNGMYYQYGPYVVMQLGPKKLWVEDCVESVFTQTADYAYIESLMQSRGGYLERCALAGHGLLILNQPLLETVISFIISQNNNIKRIEGIIDKLCGGPDRPFPLRDELLNLNINDWENLGVGYRASYLYKAVRLSPHA
;
A
#
# COMPACT_ATOMS: atom_id res chain seq x y z
N MET A 1 17.53 5.93 -0.95
CA MET A 1 17.64 7.40 -1.17
C MET A 1 16.79 8.19 -0.19
N VAL A 2 16.92 9.55 -0.16
CA VAL A 2 16.10 10.43 0.69
C VAL A 2 15.09 11.17 -0.18
N ILE A 3 13.81 11.14 0.22
CA ILE A 3 12.73 11.92 -0.39
C ILE A 3 12.40 13.06 0.56
N GLU A 4 12.42 14.29 0.07
CA GLU A 4 12.01 15.49 0.79
C GLU A 4 10.66 15.99 0.25
N TYR A 5 9.74 16.31 1.18
CA TYR A 5 8.40 16.79 0.86
C TYR A 5 8.24 18.26 1.26
N PRO A 6 7.47 19.05 0.52
CA PRO A 6 7.17 20.43 0.90
C PRO A 6 6.18 20.54 2.07
N TYR A 7 5.57 19.42 2.48
CA TYR A 7 4.57 19.29 3.54
C TYR A 7 4.97 18.16 4.51
N ASP A 8 4.30 18.08 5.65
CA ASP A 8 4.56 17.04 6.64
C ASP A 8 4.06 15.66 6.14
N VAL A 9 4.80 14.62 6.50
CA VAL A 9 4.52 13.21 6.19
C VAL A 9 4.59 12.41 7.47
N ASP A 10 3.62 11.55 7.69
CA ASP A 10 3.55 10.65 8.85
C ASP A 10 3.46 9.20 8.39
N LEU A 11 4.60 8.51 8.41
CA LEU A 11 4.71 7.13 7.92
C LEU A 11 3.89 6.15 8.77
N ASP A 12 3.69 6.44 10.06
CA ASP A 12 2.84 5.62 10.94
C ASP A 12 1.37 5.72 10.55
N LYS A 13 0.89 6.93 10.24
CA LYS A 13 -0.48 7.13 9.72
C LYS A 13 -0.67 6.45 8.36
N ILE A 14 0.31 6.59 7.47
CA ILE A 14 0.27 5.95 6.15
C ILE A 14 0.16 4.43 6.30
N ALA A 15 1.01 3.81 7.11
CA ALA A 15 0.99 2.37 7.34
C ALA A 15 -0.32 1.87 7.98
N LYS A 16 -0.93 2.68 8.86
CA LYS A 16 -2.20 2.35 9.53
C LYS A 16 -3.46 2.70 8.74
N SER A 17 -3.34 3.41 7.62
CA SER A 17 -4.49 3.89 6.84
C SER A 17 -5.27 2.78 6.13
N GLY A 18 -4.72 1.58 6.01
CA GLY A 18 -5.33 0.46 5.27
C GLY A 18 -5.20 0.56 3.75
N GLN A 19 -4.47 1.54 3.23
CA GLN A 19 -4.23 1.67 1.79
C GLN A 19 -3.18 0.68 1.27
N CYS A 20 -2.29 0.18 2.14
CA CYS A 20 -1.24 -0.76 1.78
C CYS A 20 -1.06 -1.81 2.88
N PHE A 21 -1.32 -3.08 2.57
CA PHE A 21 -1.23 -4.17 3.53
C PHE A 21 0.20 -4.69 3.73
N ARG A 22 1.14 -4.25 2.89
CA ARG A 22 2.54 -4.65 2.95
C ARG A 22 3.47 -3.62 3.58
N LEU A 23 2.98 -2.39 3.84
CA LEU A 23 3.71 -1.39 4.58
C LEU A 23 3.45 -1.57 6.08
N ARG A 24 4.41 -2.14 6.78
CA ARG A 24 4.26 -2.52 8.21
C ARG A 24 5.40 -2.00 9.04
N ARG A 25 5.09 -1.63 10.28
CA ARG A 25 6.13 -1.23 11.24
C ARG A 25 6.94 -2.42 11.70
N ASN A 26 8.27 -2.29 11.67
CA ASN A 26 9.23 -3.27 12.17
C ASN A 26 10.25 -2.56 13.10
N GLY A 27 9.92 -2.48 14.39
CA GLY A 27 10.73 -1.75 15.36
C GLY A 27 10.81 -0.25 15.07
N MET A 28 12.00 0.23 14.71
CA MET A 28 12.28 1.65 14.45
C MET A 28 12.10 2.05 12.97
N TYR A 29 11.89 1.10 12.08
CA TYR A 29 11.68 1.34 10.66
C TYR A 29 10.35 0.73 10.18
N TYR A 30 10.00 0.96 8.93
CA TYR A 30 8.88 0.34 8.25
C TYR A 30 9.41 -0.55 7.14
N GLN A 31 8.67 -1.61 6.86
CA GLN A 31 8.98 -2.56 5.81
C GLN A 31 7.86 -2.55 4.78
N TYR A 32 8.22 -2.40 3.50
CA TYR A 32 7.34 -2.57 2.36
C TYR A 32 7.80 -3.79 1.55
N GLY A 33 7.24 -4.96 1.86
CA GLY A 33 7.78 -6.22 1.36
C GLY A 33 9.24 -6.41 1.80
N PRO A 34 10.20 -6.64 0.88
CA PRO A 34 11.61 -6.77 1.23
C PRO A 34 12.32 -5.44 1.54
N TYR A 35 11.67 -4.30 1.26
CA TYR A 35 12.30 -2.99 1.26
C TYR A 35 12.09 -2.23 2.57
N VAL A 36 13.12 -1.49 2.97
CA VAL A 36 13.10 -0.67 4.20
C VAL A 36 12.68 0.77 3.88
N VAL A 37 11.87 1.33 4.76
CA VAL A 37 11.44 2.73 4.73
C VAL A 37 11.58 3.31 6.13
N MET A 38 12.17 4.50 6.25
CA MET A 38 12.40 5.15 7.55
C MET A 38 11.90 6.60 7.55
N GLN A 39 11.30 6.99 8.66
CA GLN A 39 10.97 8.39 8.93
C GLN A 39 12.23 9.10 9.45
N LEU A 40 12.78 10.05 8.68
CA LEU A 40 13.95 10.84 9.11
C LEU A 40 13.55 12.16 9.75
N GLY A 41 12.34 12.63 9.50
CA GLY A 41 11.81 13.88 10.04
C GLY A 41 10.40 14.14 9.50
N PRO A 42 9.75 15.24 9.91
CA PRO A 42 8.37 15.52 9.51
C PRO A 42 8.15 15.60 7.99
N LYS A 43 9.18 16.00 7.26
CA LYS A 43 9.12 16.19 5.80
C LYS A 43 10.10 15.32 5.03
N LYS A 44 10.59 14.25 5.66
CA LYS A 44 11.71 13.51 5.09
C LYS A 44 11.60 12.02 5.37
N LEU A 45 11.59 11.24 4.30
CA LEU A 45 11.68 9.78 4.36
C LEU A 45 12.98 9.30 3.73
N TRP A 46 13.55 8.23 4.25
CA TRP A 46 14.52 7.42 3.55
C TRP A 46 13.84 6.17 3.01
N VAL A 47 14.07 5.87 1.74
CA VAL A 47 13.51 4.68 1.07
C VAL A 47 14.60 4.00 0.25
N GLU A 48 14.49 2.70 0.06
CA GLU A 48 15.31 2.00 -0.92
C GLU A 48 14.94 2.43 -2.34
N ASP A 49 15.92 2.57 -3.23
CA ASP A 49 15.76 3.18 -4.56
C ASP A 49 14.70 2.47 -5.41
N CYS A 50 14.56 1.16 -5.26
CA CYS A 50 13.59 0.36 -6.02
C CYS A 50 12.12 0.62 -5.64
N VAL A 51 11.83 1.31 -4.53
CA VAL A 51 10.46 1.67 -4.11
C VAL A 51 10.25 3.18 -4.00
N GLU A 52 11.16 3.97 -4.49
CA GLU A 52 11.04 5.43 -4.51
C GLU A 52 9.73 5.88 -5.14
N SER A 53 9.36 5.34 -6.29
CA SER A 53 8.15 5.69 -7.02
C SER A 53 6.87 5.51 -6.22
N VAL A 54 6.85 4.56 -5.29
CA VAL A 54 5.69 4.31 -4.41
C VAL A 54 5.47 5.48 -3.45
N PHE A 55 6.55 6.12 -3.00
CA PHE A 55 6.54 7.20 -2.02
C PHE A 55 6.63 8.59 -2.64
N THR A 56 7.01 8.70 -3.92
CA THR A 56 7.05 9.97 -4.63
C THR A 56 5.63 10.47 -4.92
N GLN A 57 5.37 11.76 -4.62
CA GLN A 57 4.05 12.36 -4.75
C GLN A 57 4.06 13.49 -5.79
N THR A 58 2.97 13.58 -6.55
CA THR A 58 2.71 14.68 -7.49
C THR A 58 1.61 15.62 -6.99
N ALA A 59 0.81 15.20 -6.01
CA ALA A 59 -0.27 15.99 -5.44
C ALA A 59 0.27 17.01 -4.42
N ASP A 60 -0.29 18.22 -4.43
CA ASP A 60 -0.01 19.26 -3.43
C ASP A 60 -0.89 19.03 -2.19
N TYR A 61 -0.39 18.23 -1.26
CA TYR A 61 -1.11 17.92 -0.02
C TYR A 61 -1.24 19.15 0.89
N ALA A 62 -0.31 20.11 0.86
CA ALA A 62 -0.44 21.34 1.63
C ALA A 62 -1.63 22.18 1.14
N TYR A 63 -1.80 22.28 -0.18
CA TYR A 63 -2.96 22.96 -0.77
C TYR A 63 -4.26 22.24 -0.44
N ILE A 64 -4.31 20.92 -0.60
CA ILE A 64 -5.50 20.10 -0.29
C ILE A 64 -5.91 20.29 1.17
N GLU A 65 -4.96 20.20 2.09
CA GLU A 65 -5.20 20.36 3.52
C GLU A 65 -5.71 21.78 3.85
N SER A 66 -5.08 22.83 3.29
CA SER A 66 -5.52 24.21 3.47
C SER A 66 -6.94 24.45 2.95
N LEU A 67 -7.28 23.85 1.81
CA LEU A 67 -8.62 23.92 1.24
C LEU A 67 -9.66 23.24 2.15
N MET A 68 -9.35 22.08 2.71
CA MET A 68 -10.24 21.39 3.64
C MET A 68 -10.44 22.20 4.93
N GLN A 69 -9.36 22.78 5.46
CA GLN A 69 -9.39 23.64 6.66
C GLN A 69 -10.24 24.89 6.43
N SER A 70 -10.10 25.54 5.26
CA SER A 70 -10.87 26.74 4.91
C SER A 70 -12.38 26.52 4.82
N ARG A 71 -12.82 25.27 4.60
CA ARG A 71 -14.25 24.90 4.57
C ARG A 71 -14.85 24.73 5.96
N GLY A 72 -14.01 24.63 6.99
CA GLY A 72 -14.43 24.50 8.39
C GLY A 72 -15.19 23.20 8.71
N GLY A 73 -15.65 23.10 9.94
CA GLY A 73 -16.55 22.05 10.39
C GLY A 73 -15.96 20.63 10.29
N TYR A 74 -16.65 19.75 9.57
CA TYR A 74 -16.21 18.34 9.43
C TYR A 74 -14.93 18.20 8.62
N LEU A 75 -14.79 18.94 7.52
CA LEU A 75 -13.61 18.88 6.65
C LEU A 75 -12.34 19.38 7.36
N GLU A 76 -12.45 20.43 8.15
CA GLU A 76 -11.34 20.92 8.99
C GLU A 76 -10.88 19.84 9.95
N ARG A 77 -11.79 19.15 10.65
CA ARG A 77 -11.43 18.04 11.55
C ARG A 77 -10.80 16.88 10.80
N CYS A 78 -11.27 16.57 9.59
CA CYS A 78 -10.66 15.55 8.73
C CYS A 78 -9.23 15.94 8.33
N ALA A 79 -9.00 17.20 7.95
CA ALA A 79 -7.67 17.69 7.60
C ALA A 79 -6.70 17.56 8.77
N LEU A 80 -7.11 18.01 9.97
CA LEU A 80 -6.29 17.90 11.17
C LEU A 80 -5.98 16.43 11.55
N ALA A 81 -6.97 15.55 11.48
CA ALA A 81 -6.77 14.14 11.78
C ALA A 81 -5.88 13.45 10.72
N GLY A 82 -6.04 13.82 9.45
CA GLY A 82 -5.31 13.28 8.31
C GLY A 82 -3.95 13.94 8.06
N HIS A 83 -3.57 14.95 8.85
CA HIS A 83 -2.30 15.65 8.65
C HIS A 83 -1.12 14.69 8.56
N GLY A 84 -0.31 14.82 7.49
CA GLY A 84 0.80 13.92 7.19
C GLY A 84 0.42 12.63 6.47
N LEU A 85 -0.86 12.39 6.18
CA LEU A 85 -1.30 11.23 5.41
C LEU A 85 -1.10 11.47 3.91
N LEU A 86 -0.37 10.59 3.25
CA LEU A 86 -0.22 10.55 1.80
C LEU A 86 -0.92 9.32 1.22
N ILE A 87 -1.34 9.41 -0.04
CA ILE A 87 -1.78 8.25 -0.82
C ILE A 87 -0.58 7.74 -1.61
N LEU A 88 -0.19 6.49 -1.37
CA LEU A 88 0.97 5.86 -2.01
C LEU A 88 0.68 5.52 -3.47
N ASN A 89 1.68 5.70 -4.34
CA ASN A 89 1.65 5.26 -5.74
C ASN A 89 2.00 3.76 -5.83
N GLN A 90 1.11 2.92 -5.34
CA GLN A 90 1.33 1.47 -5.34
C GLN A 90 1.26 0.89 -6.75
N PRO A 91 2.02 -0.19 -7.07
CA PRO A 91 1.88 -0.90 -8.32
C PRO A 91 0.44 -1.39 -8.54
N LEU A 92 -0.11 -1.13 -9.72
CA LEU A 92 -1.53 -1.37 -10.01
C LEU A 92 -1.94 -2.82 -9.75
N LEU A 93 -1.15 -3.80 -10.20
CA LEU A 93 -1.48 -5.22 -10.05
C LEU A 93 -1.50 -5.64 -8.58
N GLU A 94 -0.50 -5.21 -7.78
CA GLU A 94 -0.45 -5.43 -6.34
C GLU A 94 -1.69 -4.82 -5.66
N THR A 95 -2.03 -3.58 -6.03
CA THR A 95 -3.20 -2.88 -5.49
C THR A 95 -4.49 -3.64 -5.79
N VAL A 96 -4.74 -3.99 -7.05
CA VAL A 96 -5.95 -4.71 -7.46
C VAL A 96 -6.10 -6.04 -6.72
N ILE A 97 -5.03 -6.85 -6.69
CA ILE A 97 -5.05 -8.15 -6.00
C ILE A 97 -5.30 -7.98 -4.50
N SER A 98 -4.59 -7.06 -3.86
CA SER A 98 -4.74 -6.80 -2.43
C SER A 98 -6.15 -6.33 -2.07
N PHE A 99 -6.75 -5.48 -2.89
CA PHE A 99 -8.12 -5.00 -2.66
C PHE A 99 -9.18 -6.07 -2.96
N ILE A 100 -8.98 -6.97 -3.92
CA ILE A 100 -9.86 -8.13 -4.09
C ILE A 100 -9.80 -9.03 -2.85
N ILE A 101 -8.59 -9.30 -2.32
CA ILE A 101 -8.40 -10.10 -1.10
C ILE A 101 -9.04 -9.41 0.11
N SER A 102 -9.03 -8.09 0.17
CA SER A 102 -9.56 -7.31 1.30
C SER A 102 -11.07 -7.30 1.41
N GLN A 103 -11.80 -7.59 0.33
CA GLN A 103 -13.26 -7.56 0.34
C GLN A 103 -13.84 -8.50 1.41
N ASN A 104 -14.68 -7.95 2.31
CA ASN A 104 -15.30 -8.68 3.41
C ASN A 104 -14.30 -9.57 4.18
N ASN A 105 -13.19 -8.96 4.62
CA ASN A 105 -12.10 -9.65 5.28
C ASN A 105 -11.49 -8.75 6.38
N ASN A 106 -10.73 -9.30 7.31
CA ASN A 106 -10.03 -8.52 8.34
C ASN A 106 -8.54 -8.37 7.99
N ILE A 107 -7.92 -7.30 8.51
CA ILE A 107 -6.54 -6.92 8.17
C ILE A 107 -5.56 -8.07 8.40
N LYS A 108 -5.59 -8.73 9.55
CA LYS A 108 -4.69 -9.86 9.87
C LYS A 108 -4.77 -10.99 8.84
N ARG A 109 -5.98 -11.32 8.40
CA ARG A 109 -6.18 -12.39 7.41
C ARG A 109 -5.75 -11.93 6.02
N ILE A 110 -6.01 -10.67 5.65
CA ILE A 110 -5.55 -10.09 4.38
C ILE A 110 -4.03 -10.16 4.30
N GLU A 111 -3.35 -9.68 5.33
CA GLU A 111 -1.89 -9.74 5.43
C GLU A 111 -1.36 -11.16 5.31
N GLY A 112 -1.92 -12.10 6.04
CA GLY A 112 -1.50 -13.50 6.00
C GLY A 112 -1.72 -14.17 4.63
N ILE A 113 -2.75 -13.78 3.87
CA ILE A 113 -2.98 -14.27 2.51
C ILE A 113 -1.94 -13.66 1.56
N ILE A 114 -1.69 -12.35 1.65
CA ILE A 114 -0.69 -11.67 0.82
C ILE A 114 0.71 -12.22 1.11
N ASP A 115 1.05 -12.46 2.37
CA ASP A 115 2.32 -13.06 2.75
C ASP A 115 2.50 -14.46 2.14
N LYS A 116 1.46 -15.29 2.16
CA LYS A 116 1.48 -16.59 1.49
C LYS A 116 1.66 -16.47 -0.01
N LEU A 117 0.97 -15.53 -0.65
CA LEU A 117 1.09 -15.27 -2.09
C LEU A 117 2.52 -14.86 -2.46
N CYS A 118 3.16 -14.04 -1.64
CA CYS A 118 4.53 -13.57 -1.84
C CYS A 118 5.60 -14.61 -1.43
N GLY A 119 5.23 -15.65 -0.67
CA GLY A 119 6.18 -16.59 -0.07
C GLY A 119 6.87 -16.07 1.19
N GLY A 120 6.33 -14.99 1.80
CA GLY A 120 6.78 -14.38 3.05
C GLY A 120 6.53 -12.88 3.09
N PRO A 121 6.53 -12.27 4.30
CA PRO A 121 6.28 -10.84 4.47
C PRO A 121 7.42 -9.95 3.92
N ASP A 122 8.61 -10.51 3.82
CA ASP A 122 9.87 -9.89 3.38
C ASP A 122 10.24 -10.25 1.93
N ARG A 123 9.29 -10.77 1.16
CA ARG A 123 9.48 -11.12 -0.25
C ARG A 123 8.87 -10.07 -1.18
N PRO A 124 9.40 -9.92 -2.41
CA PRO A 124 8.76 -9.06 -3.41
C PRO A 124 7.36 -9.56 -3.74
N PHE A 125 6.51 -8.66 -4.24
CA PHE A 125 5.23 -9.09 -4.78
C PHE A 125 5.47 -9.86 -6.08
N PRO A 126 4.76 -10.97 -6.34
CA PRO A 126 4.97 -11.78 -7.54
C PRO A 126 4.75 -10.97 -8.82
N LEU A 127 5.58 -11.21 -9.81
CA LEU A 127 5.42 -10.64 -11.14
C LEU A 127 4.15 -11.18 -11.81
N ARG A 128 3.64 -10.45 -12.78
CA ARG A 128 2.43 -10.85 -13.53
C ARG A 128 2.56 -12.24 -14.14
N ASP A 129 3.70 -12.57 -14.73
CA ASP A 129 3.93 -13.86 -15.36
C ASP A 129 3.91 -15.02 -14.35
N GLU A 130 4.40 -14.80 -13.13
CA GLU A 130 4.31 -15.78 -12.06
C GLU A 130 2.85 -16.00 -11.64
N LEU A 131 2.07 -14.92 -11.52
CA LEU A 131 0.65 -14.98 -11.19
C LEU A 131 -0.22 -15.60 -12.30
N LEU A 132 0.15 -15.44 -13.57
CA LEU A 132 -0.52 -16.08 -14.71
C LEU A 132 -0.39 -17.59 -14.69
N ASN A 133 0.68 -18.14 -14.10
CA ASN A 133 0.91 -19.57 -13.96
C ASN A 133 0.02 -20.20 -12.86
N LEU A 134 -0.57 -19.40 -11.97
CA LEU A 134 -1.47 -19.91 -10.94
C LEU A 134 -2.82 -20.30 -11.54
N ASN A 135 -3.27 -21.52 -11.25
CA ASN A 135 -4.61 -21.98 -11.57
C ASN A 135 -5.60 -21.62 -10.41
N ILE A 136 -6.88 -21.93 -10.58
CA ILE A 136 -7.90 -21.59 -9.57
C ILE A 136 -7.65 -22.30 -8.23
N ASN A 137 -7.22 -23.55 -8.26
CA ASN A 137 -6.92 -24.31 -7.04
C ASN A 137 -5.73 -23.71 -6.26
N ASP A 138 -4.72 -23.18 -6.96
CA ASP A 138 -3.60 -22.50 -6.32
C ASP A 138 -4.09 -21.27 -5.56
N TRP A 139 -4.98 -20.46 -6.15
CA TRP A 139 -5.62 -19.34 -5.48
C TRP A 139 -6.47 -19.80 -4.28
N GLU A 140 -7.25 -20.87 -4.39
CA GLU A 140 -8.04 -21.41 -3.28
C GLU A 140 -7.17 -21.87 -2.11
N ASN A 141 -6.01 -22.49 -2.39
CA ASN A 141 -5.04 -22.94 -1.40
C ASN A 141 -4.42 -21.80 -0.59
N LEU A 142 -4.40 -20.57 -1.13
CA LEU A 142 -4.00 -19.37 -0.37
C LEU A 142 -5.04 -18.98 0.71
N GLY A 143 -6.25 -19.54 0.65
CA GLY A 143 -7.31 -19.25 1.60
C GLY A 143 -8.16 -18.04 1.23
N VAL A 144 -8.18 -17.65 -0.05
CA VAL A 144 -8.95 -16.50 -0.57
C VAL A 144 -10.45 -16.78 -0.68
N GLY A 145 -10.87 -18.07 -0.59
CA GLY A 145 -12.26 -18.50 -0.70
C GLY A 145 -12.87 -18.15 -2.07
N TYR A 146 -14.11 -17.65 -2.08
CA TYR A 146 -14.85 -17.31 -3.32
C TYR A 146 -14.12 -16.29 -4.24
N ARG A 147 -13.10 -15.61 -3.73
CA ARG A 147 -12.32 -14.61 -4.48
C ARG A 147 -11.34 -15.24 -5.46
N ALA A 148 -11.10 -16.56 -5.39
CA ALA A 148 -10.17 -17.26 -6.27
C ALA A 148 -10.49 -17.02 -7.76
N SER A 149 -11.77 -17.10 -8.15
CA SER A 149 -12.20 -16.85 -9.52
C SER A 149 -12.02 -15.40 -9.95
N TYR A 150 -12.19 -14.43 -9.03
CA TYR A 150 -11.97 -13.01 -9.31
C TYR A 150 -10.50 -12.68 -9.48
N LEU A 151 -9.63 -13.22 -8.62
CA LEU A 151 -8.18 -13.05 -8.71
C LEU A 151 -7.63 -13.66 -9.98
N TYR A 152 -8.04 -14.88 -10.30
CA TYR A 152 -7.66 -15.56 -11.55
C TYR A 152 -8.00 -14.73 -12.80
N LYS A 153 -9.20 -14.13 -12.83
CA LYS A 153 -9.63 -13.26 -13.94
C LYS A 153 -8.90 -11.92 -13.94
N ALA A 154 -8.75 -11.29 -12.77
CA ALA A 154 -8.11 -9.98 -12.66
C ALA A 154 -6.68 -9.96 -13.18
N VAL A 155 -5.87 -11.00 -12.87
CA VAL A 155 -4.50 -11.12 -13.37
C VAL A 155 -4.47 -11.22 -14.90
N ARG A 156 -5.43 -11.92 -15.52
CA ARG A 156 -5.51 -12.11 -16.98
C ARG A 156 -6.03 -10.90 -17.72
N LEU A 157 -6.89 -10.12 -17.08
CA LEU A 157 -7.47 -8.88 -17.63
C LEU A 157 -6.58 -7.64 -17.39
N SER A 158 -5.63 -7.73 -16.44
CA SER A 158 -4.71 -6.62 -16.18
C SER A 158 -3.89 -6.30 -17.43
N PRO A 159 -3.83 -5.02 -17.86
CA PRO A 159 -3.00 -4.64 -18.99
C PRO A 159 -1.54 -4.97 -18.68
N HIS A 160 -0.76 -5.22 -19.74
CA HIS A 160 0.68 -5.36 -19.63
C HIS A 160 1.25 -4.06 -19.02
N ALA A 161 1.88 -4.18 -17.86
CA ALA A 161 2.64 -3.08 -17.26
C ALA A 161 3.96 -2.92 -18.02
#